data_c797c0d4af90afbe957da5ca0c0c767c
#
_entry.id   c797c0d4af90afbe957da5ca0c0c767c
#
_cell.length_a   1.000
_cell.length_b   1.000
_cell.length_c   1.000
_cell.angle_alpha   90.00
_cell.angle_beta   90.00
_cell.angle_gamma   90.00
#
_symmetry.space_group_name_H-M   'P 1'
#
loop_
_entity.id
_entity.type
_entity.pdbx_description
1 polymer ?
#
loop_
_entity_poly.entity_id
_entity_poly.type
_entity_poly.pdbx_seq_one_letter_code
_entity_poly.pdbx_strand_id
1 'polypeptide(L)' 'MHQLTGAGLAEATWRKASRSNGNGGNNCVEVAFLDTGVAVRDSKDRSGPALLFTQAEWTAFVDSAKEGEFDINS' A
#
# COMPACT_ATOMS: atom_id res chain seq x y z
N MET A 1 -2.10 -4.07 12.14
CA MET A 1 -1.04 -3.89 11.13
C MET A 1 0.18 -4.66 11.53
N HIS A 2 0.73 -5.41 10.60
CA HIS A 2 1.94 -6.18 10.82
C HIS A 2 2.94 -5.83 9.74
N GLN A 3 4.21 -6.03 10.06
CA GLN A 3 5.27 -5.84 9.09
C GLN A 3 5.80 -7.20 8.66
N LEU A 4 5.87 -7.42 7.37
CA LEU A 4 6.40 -8.64 6.79
C LEU A 4 7.43 -8.26 5.75
N THR A 5 8.17 -9.22 5.23
CA THR A 5 9.03 -8.92 4.11
C THR A 5 8.25 -9.11 2.82
N GLY A 6 8.51 -8.28 1.86
CA GLY A 6 7.86 -8.41 0.56
C GLY A 6 8.17 -9.73 -0.11
N ALA A 7 9.31 -10.33 0.21
CA ALA A 7 9.66 -11.63 -0.35
C ALA A 7 8.68 -12.72 0.08
N GLY A 8 8.15 -12.62 1.28
CA GLY A 8 7.18 -13.60 1.75
C GLY A 8 5.83 -13.48 1.07
N LEU A 9 5.62 -12.42 0.31
CA LEU A 9 4.38 -12.18 -0.39
C LEU A 9 4.60 -12.18 -1.91
N ALA A 10 5.64 -12.85 -2.36
CA ALA A 10 6.02 -12.80 -3.77
C ALA A 10 4.94 -13.35 -4.69
N GLU A 11 4.10 -14.24 -4.20
CA GLU A 11 3.04 -14.81 -5.04
C GLU A 11 1.77 -14.00 -5.01
N ALA A 12 1.70 -12.97 -4.22
CA ALA A 12 0.53 -12.11 -4.22
C ALA A 12 0.46 -11.32 -5.52
N THR A 13 -0.73 -10.91 -5.90
CA THR A 13 -0.91 -10.06 -7.07
C THR A 13 -0.80 -8.61 -6.65
N TRP A 14 0.26 -7.97 -7.05
CA TRP A 14 0.53 -6.59 -6.67
C TRP A 14 0.10 -5.61 -7.75
N ARG A 15 -0.48 -4.50 -7.34
CA ARG A 15 -0.84 -3.42 -8.27
C ARG A 15 -0.19 -2.13 -7.80
N LYS A 16 0.37 -1.42 -8.77
CA LYS A 16 1.02 -0.16 -8.49
C LYS A 16 -0.05 0.92 -8.36
N ALA A 17 0.15 1.83 -7.46
CA ALA A 17 -0.74 2.96 -7.34
C ALA A 17 -0.68 3.79 -8.63
N SER A 18 -1.84 4.03 -9.22
CA SER A 18 -1.88 4.68 -10.51
C SER A 18 -1.82 6.18 -10.44
N ARG A 19 -2.07 6.75 -9.25
CA ARG A 19 -2.01 8.18 -9.08
C ARG A 19 -0.72 8.63 -8.52
N SER A 20 0.33 8.19 -9.07
CA SER A 20 1.56 8.82 -8.71
C SER A 20 1.51 10.14 -9.36
N ASN A 21 1.62 11.21 -8.64
CA ASN A 21 1.59 12.47 -9.09
C ASN A 21 2.48 12.70 -10.16
N GLY A 22 2.08 13.32 -11.09
CA GLY A 22 2.75 13.49 -12.25
C GLY A 22 4.14 13.89 -12.30
N ASN A 23 4.69 14.14 -11.21
CA ASN A 23 6.02 14.47 -11.20
C ASN A 23 6.90 13.35 -11.17
N GLY A 24 6.46 12.25 -11.25
CA GLY A 24 7.29 11.50 -11.19
C GLY A 24 7.52 10.26 -11.25
N GLY A 25 7.66 9.76 -11.63
CA GLY A 25 7.96 8.55 -11.74
C GLY A 25 8.53 7.78 -10.66
N ASN A 26 8.62 8.42 -9.58
CA ASN A 26 9.28 7.81 -8.45
C ASN A 26 8.36 7.34 -7.38
N ASN A 27 7.08 7.46 -7.59
CA ASN A 27 6.15 7.00 -6.59
C ASN A 27 5.87 5.55 -6.81
N CYS A 28 6.45 4.76 -6.02
CA CYS A 28 6.43 3.33 -6.23
C CYS A 28 5.81 2.61 -5.06
N VAL A 29 4.53 2.83 -4.87
CA VAL A 29 3.79 2.09 -3.87
C VAL A 29 2.99 1.00 -4.56
N GLU A 30 3.09 -0.20 -4.05
CA GLU A 30 2.33 -1.33 -4.55
C GLU A 30 1.43 -1.89 -3.47
N VAL A 31 0.27 -2.35 -3.87
CA VAL A 31 -0.75 -2.86 -2.95
C VAL A 31 -1.20 -4.23 -3.44
N ALA A 32 -1.35 -5.17 -2.53
CA ALA A 32 -1.89 -6.49 -2.84
C ALA A 32 -3.09 -6.77 -1.95
N PHE A 33 -4.18 -7.20 -2.54
CA PHE A 33 -5.39 -7.55 -1.78
C PHE A 33 -5.33 -9.05 -1.50
N LEU A 34 -5.36 -9.39 -0.23
CA LEU A 34 -5.25 -10.77 0.22
C LEU A 34 -6.55 -11.18 0.90
N ASP A 35 -6.74 -12.48 1.08
CA ASP A 35 -7.93 -12.95 1.79
C ASP A 35 -7.99 -12.42 3.21
N THR A 36 -6.84 -12.20 3.82
CA THR A 36 -6.78 -11.79 5.21
C THR A 36 -6.60 -10.29 5.40
N GLY A 37 -6.42 -9.55 4.33
CA GLY A 37 -6.20 -8.11 4.46
C GLY A 37 -5.54 -7.51 3.24
N VAL A 38 -4.78 -6.46 3.47
CA VAL A 38 -4.13 -5.72 2.38
C VAL A 38 -2.67 -5.49 2.72
N ALA A 39 -1.80 -5.77 1.79
CA ALA A 39 -0.37 -5.55 1.97
C ALA A 39 0.08 -4.36 1.13
N VAL A 40 1.02 -3.60 1.66
CA VAL A 40 1.57 -2.42 1.00
C VAL A 40 3.09 -2.50 1.04
N ARG A 41 3.73 -2.22 -0.07
CA ARG A 41 5.20 -2.25 -0.12
C ARG A 41 5.73 -1.20 -1.10
N ASP A 42 7.04 -1.00 -1.04
CA ASP A 42 7.75 -0.14 -1.96
C ASP A 42 8.14 -0.97 -3.19
N SER A 43 7.74 -0.57 -4.36
CA SER A 43 8.06 -1.31 -5.57
C SER A 43 9.55 -1.26 -5.92
N LYS A 44 10.28 -0.33 -5.35
CA LYS A 44 11.72 -0.27 -5.55
C LYS A 44 12.46 -1.24 -4.66
N ASP A 45 11.81 -1.77 -3.66
CA ASP A 45 12.44 -2.71 -2.73
C ASP A 45 11.46 -3.83 -2.44
N ARG A 46 11.21 -4.63 -3.43
CA ARG A 46 10.14 -5.64 -3.36
C ARG A 46 10.42 -6.74 -2.36
N SER A 47 11.68 -6.96 -2.01
CA SER A 47 12.01 -7.94 -1.00
C SER A 47 12.13 -7.31 0.38
N GLY A 48 11.96 -6.01 0.48
CA GLY A 48 12.04 -5.30 1.75
C GLY A 48 10.76 -5.39 2.55
N PRO A 49 10.60 -4.50 3.50
CA PRO A 49 9.43 -4.56 4.37
C PRO A 49 8.13 -4.35 3.62
N ALA A 50 7.11 -5.04 4.04
CA ALA A 50 5.75 -4.82 3.59
C ALA A 50 4.87 -4.68 4.83
N LEU A 51 3.88 -3.79 4.77
CA LEU A 51 2.95 -3.61 5.87
C LEU A 51 1.68 -4.38 5.55
N LEU A 52 1.18 -5.11 6.52
CA LEU A 52 -0.04 -5.87 6.34
C LEU A 52 -1.14 -5.27 7.21
N PHE A 53 -2.23 -4.87 6.60
CA PHE A 53 -3.36 -4.27 7.28
C PHE A 53 -4.52 -5.25 7.30
N THR A 54 -5.30 -5.26 8.37
CA THR A 54 -6.57 -5.97 8.34
C THR A 54 -7.51 -5.25 7.38
N GLN A 55 -8.57 -5.92 6.97
CA GLN A 55 -9.55 -5.29 6.08
C GLN A 55 -10.18 -4.08 6.75
N ALA A 56 -10.47 -4.17 8.04
CA ALA A 56 -11.06 -3.04 8.77
C ALA A 56 -10.10 -1.85 8.84
N GLU A 57 -8.83 -2.11 9.11
CA GLU A 57 -7.83 -1.04 9.14
C GLU A 57 -7.70 -0.37 7.78
N TRP A 58 -7.68 -1.17 6.73
CA TRP A 58 -7.54 -0.65 5.38
C TRP A 58 -8.74 0.21 5.00
N THR A 59 -9.95 -0.26 5.29
CA THR A 59 -11.17 0.47 4.99
C THR A 59 -11.20 1.81 5.73
N ALA A 60 -10.83 1.81 7.01
CA ALA A 60 -10.80 3.03 7.78
C ALA A 60 -9.80 4.03 7.21
N PHE A 61 -8.63 3.53 6.83
CA PHE A 61 -7.61 4.40 6.26
C PHE A 61 -8.07 4.99 4.93
N VAL A 62 -8.60 4.18 4.04
CA VAL A 62 -9.02 4.63 2.72
C VAL A 62 -10.18 5.62 2.83
N ASP A 63 -11.15 5.34 3.69
CA ASP A 63 -12.29 6.23 3.85
C ASP A 63 -11.84 7.58 4.40
N SER A 64 -10.94 7.59 5.36
CA SER A 64 -10.43 8.84 5.91
C SER A 64 -9.60 9.60 4.87
N ALA A 65 -8.83 8.88 4.07
CA ALA A 65 -8.04 9.50 3.01
C ALA A 65 -8.95 10.15 1.96
N LYS A 66 -10.05 9.51 1.64
CA LYS A 66 -11.02 10.07 0.68
C LYS A 66 -11.63 11.35 1.18
N GLU A 67 -11.72 11.50 2.50
CA GLU A 67 -12.28 12.70 3.09
C GLU A 67 -11.22 13.77 3.33
N GLY A 68 -10.02 13.54 2.91
CA GLY A 68 -8.97 14.53 3.02
C GLY A 68 -8.29 14.61 4.37
N GLU A 69 -8.56 13.67 5.27
CA GLU A 69 -8.01 13.76 6.62
C GLU A 69 -6.50 13.65 6.66
N PHE A 70 -5.92 13.01 5.66
CA PHE A 70 -4.48 12.80 5.63
C PHE A 70 -3.77 13.60 4.53
N ASP A 71 -4.46 14.56 3.94
CA ASP A 71 -3.85 15.36 2.89
C ASP A 71 -2.80 16.28 3.49
N ILE A 72 -1.61 16.21 2.95
CA ILE A 72 -0.53 17.01 3.48
C ILE A 72 -0.60 18.47 3.01
N ASN A 73 -1.44 18.73 2.03
CA ASN A 73 -1.60 20.07 1.51
C ASN A 73 -2.88 20.73 1.93
N SER A 74 -3.58 20.16 2.85
CA SER A 74 -4.86 20.72 3.29
C SER A 74 -4.74 21.77 4.37
#